data_a3a30a1e778fcf020b870e4bc5d9db2b
#
_entry.id   a3a30a1e778fcf020b870e4bc5d9db2b
#
_cell.length_a   1.000
_cell.length_b   1.000
_cell.length_c   1.000
_cell.angle_alpha   90.00
_cell.angle_beta   90.00
_cell.angle_gamma   90.00
#
_symmetry.space_group_name_H-M   'P 1'
#
loop_
_entity.id
_entity.type
_entity.pdbx_description
1 polymer ?
#
loop_
_entity_poly.entity_id
_entity_poly.type
_entity_poly.pdbx_seq_one_letter_code
_entity_poly.pdbx_strand_id
1 'polypeptide(L)'
;MTGIISRLIFKARMNSRWVKSESILNNDDQSVSPPKPGGPLKPRLDAVQKKIELQIARLEELHTLLKSKDEEVFLKLVSSIKENNAQYSAVLSSDLARARQVSKIVFMSRVALEKLIAKLSSASDFGDLVIVLSPAMAVVKNLRSALTSQVPEMEEELGIISELLSGILVDAGQVGGYTINFETANEEAVRLIEEASKVVEQKMKDELPGIPDLPAMPQKLA
;
A
#
# COMPACT_ATOMS: atom_id res chain seq x y z
N MET A 1 -15.65 16.08 18.63
CA MET A 1 -15.07 17.08 17.72
C MET A 1 -13.56 16.95 17.48
N THR A 2 -12.85 16.08 18.18
CA THR A 2 -11.37 15.89 18.09
C THR A 2 -10.88 15.08 16.89
N GLY A 3 -11.72 14.28 16.27
CA GLY A 3 -11.32 13.43 15.12
C GLY A 3 -11.04 14.18 13.80
N ILE A 4 -11.60 15.37 13.64
CA ILE A 4 -11.44 16.20 12.42
C ILE A 4 -10.09 16.93 12.46
N ILE A 5 -9.65 17.35 13.63
CA ILE A 5 -8.38 18.07 13.82
C ILE A 5 -7.19 17.12 13.62
N SER A 6 -7.29 15.87 14.08
CA SER A 6 -6.25 14.84 13.89
C SER A 6 -6.11 14.47 12.39
N ARG A 7 -7.21 14.39 11.65
CA ARG A 7 -7.21 14.17 10.20
C ARG A 7 -6.61 15.33 9.41
N LEU A 8 -6.91 16.58 9.82
CA LEU A 8 -6.37 17.79 9.18
C LEU A 8 -4.87 17.97 9.45
N ILE A 9 -4.40 17.67 10.65
CA ILE A 9 -2.97 17.74 11.00
C ILE A 9 -2.18 16.63 10.29
N PHE A 10 -2.73 15.42 10.19
CA PHE A 10 -2.13 14.31 9.44
C PHE A 10 -2.05 14.66 7.93
N LYS A 11 -3.14 15.16 7.37
CA LYS A 11 -3.22 15.56 5.96
C LYS A 11 -2.32 16.77 5.62
N ALA A 12 -2.28 17.80 6.49
CA ALA A 12 -1.46 18.98 6.27
C ALA A 12 0.05 18.71 6.41
N ARG A 13 0.46 17.80 7.31
CA ARG A 13 1.86 17.45 7.52
C ARG A 13 2.39 16.45 6.47
N MET A 14 1.54 15.60 5.93
CA MET A 14 1.84 14.78 4.74
C MET A 14 2.01 15.67 3.50
N ASN A 15 1.05 16.56 3.20
CA ASN A 15 1.14 17.43 2.03
C ASN A 15 2.39 18.33 2.01
N SER A 16 2.82 18.87 3.16
CA SER A 16 3.98 19.75 3.18
C SER A 16 5.33 19.04 2.93
N ARG A 17 5.41 17.74 3.18
CA ARG A 17 6.60 16.93 2.87
C ARG A 17 6.58 16.34 1.46
N TRP A 18 5.41 16.01 0.95
CA TRP A 18 5.22 15.54 -0.44
C TRP A 18 5.55 16.62 -1.47
N VAL A 19 5.14 17.86 -1.24
CA VAL A 19 5.48 19.01 -2.12
C VAL A 19 7.00 19.24 -2.21
N LYS A 20 7.77 18.87 -1.16
CA LYS A 20 9.24 18.96 -1.21
C LYS A 20 9.90 17.80 -1.94
N SER A 21 9.30 16.61 -1.97
CA SER A 21 9.86 15.46 -2.71
C SER A 21 9.56 15.54 -4.22
N GLU A 22 8.44 16.14 -4.62
CA GLU A 22 8.18 16.42 -6.04
C GLU A 22 9.21 17.35 -6.68
N SER A 23 9.78 18.29 -5.92
CA SER A 23 10.82 19.18 -6.44
C SER A 23 12.20 18.52 -6.63
N ILE A 24 12.41 17.32 -6.05
CA ILE A 24 13.65 16.55 -6.20
C ILE A 24 13.53 15.54 -7.35
N LEU A 25 12.32 15.10 -7.68
CA LEU A 25 12.06 14.10 -8.73
C LEU A 25 11.89 14.73 -10.14
N ASN A 26 11.78 16.06 -10.22
CA ASN A 26 11.58 16.77 -11.50
C ASN A 26 12.87 17.06 -12.29
N ASN A 27 14.03 16.49 -11.90
CA ASN A 27 15.29 16.73 -12.59
C ASN A 27 15.74 15.64 -13.56
N ASP A 28 14.96 14.57 -13.74
CA ASP A 28 15.14 13.61 -14.83
C ASP A 28 13.84 13.48 -15.61
N ASP A 29 13.52 14.58 -16.34
CA ASP A 29 12.51 14.58 -17.39
C ASP A 29 12.99 13.77 -18.61
N GLN A 30 12.97 12.46 -18.46
CA GLN A 30 12.66 11.59 -19.59
C GLN A 30 11.16 11.30 -19.47
N SER A 31 10.37 12.16 -20.08
CA SER A 31 8.96 11.92 -20.38
C SER A 31 8.83 10.61 -21.15
N VAL A 32 8.77 9.49 -20.42
CA VAL A 32 8.36 8.22 -20.99
C VAL A 32 6.88 8.36 -21.28
N SER A 33 6.58 8.91 -22.47
CA SER A 33 5.21 8.89 -22.99
C SER A 33 4.67 7.47 -22.84
N PRO A 34 3.44 7.28 -22.35
CA PRO A 34 2.87 5.95 -22.21
C PRO A 34 2.97 5.25 -23.59
N PRO A 35 3.51 4.03 -23.64
CA PRO A 35 3.69 3.30 -24.90
C PRO A 35 2.34 3.18 -25.60
N LYS A 36 2.33 3.47 -26.91
CA LYS A 36 1.12 3.46 -27.72
C LYS A 36 0.45 2.08 -27.67
N PRO A 37 -0.88 2.00 -27.55
CA PRO A 37 -1.62 0.75 -27.72
C PRO A 37 -1.19 0.05 -29.02
N GLY A 38 -0.92 -1.27 -28.97
CA GLY A 38 -0.48 -2.05 -30.13
C GLY A 38 1.03 -2.04 -30.42
N GLY A 39 1.86 -1.44 -29.55
CA GLY A 39 3.33 -1.53 -29.64
C GLY A 39 3.91 -2.83 -29.08
N PRO A 40 5.25 -3.05 -29.21
CA PRO A 40 5.91 -4.22 -28.64
C PRO A 40 5.58 -4.41 -27.15
N LEU A 41 5.28 -5.65 -26.75
CA LEU A 41 4.82 -5.94 -25.38
C LEU A 41 5.91 -5.71 -24.32
N LYS A 42 7.16 -6.03 -24.63
CA LYS A 42 8.28 -5.91 -23.69
C LYS A 42 8.48 -4.47 -23.15
N PRO A 43 8.60 -3.42 -24.00
CA PRO A 43 8.71 -2.05 -23.48
C PRO A 43 7.51 -1.61 -22.63
N ARG A 44 6.31 -2.14 -22.92
CA ARG A 44 5.10 -1.82 -22.14
C ARG A 44 5.14 -2.51 -20.77
N LEU A 45 5.62 -3.75 -20.73
CA LEU A 45 5.82 -4.48 -19.47
C LEU A 45 6.88 -3.79 -18.60
N ASP A 46 8.01 -3.40 -19.21
CA ASP A 46 9.08 -2.65 -18.51
C ASP A 46 8.55 -1.33 -17.93
N ALA A 47 7.67 -0.63 -18.66
CA ALA A 47 7.02 0.58 -18.17
C ALA A 47 6.09 0.32 -16.98
N VAL A 48 5.34 -0.78 -17.00
CA VAL A 48 4.49 -1.21 -15.87
C VAL A 48 5.35 -1.55 -14.66
N GLN A 49 6.41 -2.33 -14.84
CA GLN A 49 7.34 -2.70 -13.76
C GLN A 49 7.94 -1.46 -13.09
N LYS A 50 8.45 -0.49 -13.87
CA LYS A 50 8.96 0.79 -13.35
C LYS A 50 7.91 1.57 -12.55
N LYS A 51 6.66 1.59 -13.02
CA LYS A 51 5.58 2.26 -12.27
C LYS A 51 5.27 1.54 -10.96
N ILE A 52 5.28 0.21 -10.94
CA ILE A 52 5.09 -0.57 -9.70
C ILE A 52 6.27 -0.33 -8.75
N GLU A 53 7.51 -0.32 -9.21
CA GLU A 53 8.70 -0.01 -8.41
C GLU A 53 8.60 1.37 -7.74
N LEU A 54 8.12 2.36 -8.48
CA LEU A 54 7.87 3.68 -7.92
C LEU A 54 6.82 3.66 -6.81
N GLN A 55 5.75 2.87 -6.96
CA GLN A 55 4.74 2.73 -5.90
C GLN A 55 5.29 1.97 -4.68
N ILE A 56 6.15 0.98 -4.88
CA ILE A 56 6.85 0.29 -3.79
C ILE A 56 7.69 1.30 -2.98
N ALA A 57 8.46 2.15 -3.65
CA ALA A 57 9.27 3.17 -2.98
C ALA A 57 8.41 4.17 -2.18
N ARG A 58 7.28 4.61 -2.73
CA ARG A 58 6.33 5.49 -2.04
C ARG A 58 5.70 4.84 -0.81
N LEU A 59 5.32 3.56 -0.93
CA LEU A 59 4.78 2.79 0.21
C LEU A 59 5.83 2.57 1.30
N GLU A 60 7.09 2.38 0.95
CA GLU A 60 8.20 2.28 1.90
C GLU A 60 8.40 3.57 2.68
N GLU A 61 8.43 4.71 1.98
CA GLU A 61 8.53 6.02 2.63
C GLU A 61 7.36 6.25 3.59
N LEU A 62 6.14 5.94 3.14
CA LEU A 62 4.95 6.08 3.97
C LEU A 62 4.99 5.13 5.18
N HIS A 63 5.42 3.89 4.99
CA HIS A 63 5.58 2.92 6.08
C HIS A 63 6.57 3.41 7.14
N THR A 64 7.72 3.95 6.70
CA THR A 64 8.73 4.53 7.59
C THR A 64 8.17 5.71 8.40
N LEU A 65 7.40 6.58 7.75
CA LEU A 65 6.73 7.69 8.43
C LEU A 65 5.69 7.21 9.46
N LEU A 66 4.91 6.19 9.12
CA LEU A 66 3.91 5.60 10.01
C LEU A 66 4.58 4.93 11.22
N LYS A 67 5.71 4.26 11.03
CA LYS A 67 6.50 3.64 12.11
C LYS A 67 7.02 4.71 13.09
N SER A 68 7.62 5.79 12.59
CA SER A 68 8.05 6.91 13.44
C SER A 68 6.88 7.53 14.21
N LYS A 69 5.70 7.60 13.60
CA LYS A 69 4.50 8.12 14.26
C LYS A 69 3.96 7.14 15.32
N ASP A 70 4.02 5.84 15.08
CA ASP A 70 3.68 4.83 16.08
C ASP A 70 4.51 4.99 17.34
N GLU A 71 5.83 5.12 17.20
CA GLU A 71 6.76 5.32 18.30
C GLU A 71 6.43 6.60 19.10
N GLU A 72 6.18 7.72 18.41
CA GLU A 72 5.80 8.99 19.05
C GLU A 72 4.51 8.84 19.88
N VAL A 73 3.47 8.24 19.30
CA VAL A 73 2.16 8.08 19.95
C VAL A 73 2.26 7.07 21.10
N PHE A 74 3.02 5.98 20.91
CA PHE A 74 3.25 4.97 21.94
C PHE A 74 3.93 5.58 23.19
N LEU A 75 4.97 6.39 23.03
CA LEU A 75 5.63 7.06 24.13
C LEU A 75 4.69 8.02 24.87
N LYS A 76 3.84 8.75 24.15
CA LYS A 76 2.81 9.61 24.75
C LYS A 76 1.78 8.79 25.52
N LEU A 77 1.37 7.63 25.00
CA LEU A 77 0.46 6.73 25.68
C LEU A 77 1.04 6.23 26.99
N VAL A 78 2.30 5.77 26.99
CA VAL A 78 2.99 5.32 28.19
C VAL A 78 3.10 6.42 29.24
N SER A 79 3.42 7.67 28.84
CA SER A 79 3.45 8.82 29.75
C SER A 79 2.08 9.11 30.36
N SER A 80 1.04 9.14 29.53
CA SER A 80 -0.34 9.38 29.98
C SER A 80 -0.85 8.33 30.95
N ILE A 81 -0.45 7.05 30.78
CA ILE A 81 -0.78 5.98 31.72
C ILE A 81 -0.08 6.21 33.06
N LYS A 82 1.19 6.57 33.06
CA LYS A 82 1.95 6.90 34.29
C LYS A 82 1.34 8.07 35.06
N GLU A 83 0.77 9.04 34.35
CA GLU A 83 0.07 10.19 34.91
C GLU A 83 -1.37 9.88 35.36
N ASN A 84 -1.82 8.61 35.23
CA ASN A 84 -3.18 8.16 35.52
C ASN A 84 -4.27 8.95 34.76
N ASN A 85 -3.97 9.49 33.58
CA ASN A 85 -4.93 10.19 32.75
C ASN A 85 -5.71 9.22 31.85
N ALA A 86 -6.71 8.54 32.44
CA ALA A 86 -7.46 7.47 31.78
C ALA A 86 -8.15 7.93 30.47
N GLN A 87 -8.70 9.14 30.44
CA GLN A 87 -9.39 9.64 29.23
C GLN A 87 -8.41 9.88 28.08
N TYR A 88 -7.29 10.50 28.35
CA TYR A 88 -6.28 10.77 27.32
C TYR A 88 -5.59 9.49 26.85
N SER A 89 -5.31 8.57 27.78
CA SER A 89 -4.77 7.25 27.45
C SER A 89 -5.71 6.44 26.54
N ALA A 90 -7.04 6.48 26.77
CA ALA A 90 -8.00 5.81 25.91
C ALA A 90 -8.02 6.40 24.47
N VAL A 91 -7.92 7.72 24.33
CA VAL A 91 -7.83 8.37 23.02
C VAL A 91 -6.55 7.98 22.30
N LEU A 92 -5.40 8.05 22.97
CA LEU A 92 -4.10 7.69 22.39
C LEU A 92 -4.03 6.21 22.01
N SER A 93 -4.60 5.31 22.83
CA SER A 93 -4.68 3.88 22.52
C SER A 93 -5.50 3.62 21.26
N SER A 94 -6.66 4.28 21.09
CA SER A 94 -7.49 4.19 19.90
C SER A 94 -6.77 4.74 18.66
N ASP A 95 -6.09 5.88 18.79
CA ASP A 95 -5.33 6.49 17.69
C ASP A 95 -4.15 5.60 17.27
N LEU A 96 -3.46 4.99 18.24
CA LEU A 96 -2.36 4.05 18.02
C LEU A 96 -2.85 2.79 17.27
N ALA A 97 -3.96 2.21 17.73
CA ALA A 97 -4.54 1.03 17.08
C ALA A 97 -4.92 1.32 15.62
N ARG A 98 -5.50 2.49 15.35
CA ARG A 98 -5.85 2.93 14.00
C ARG A 98 -4.60 3.16 13.13
N ALA A 99 -3.56 3.83 13.67
CA ALA A 99 -2.31 4.06 12.97
C ALA A 99 -1.64 2.73 12.58
N ARG A 100 -1.65 1.74 13.47
CA ARG A 100 -1.13 0.39 13.21
C ARG A 100 -1.91 -0.35 12.14
N GLN A 101 -3.24 -0.20 12.11
CA GLN A 101 -4.05 -0.77 11.05
C GLN A 101 -3.70 -0.19 9.67
N VAL A 102 -3.52 1.13 9.58
CA VAL A 102 -3.08 1.79 8.33
C VAL A 102 -1.68 1.32 7.94
N SER A 103 -0.74 1.28 8.90
CA SER A 103 0.63 0.79 8.69
C SER A 103 0.64 -0.64 8.16
N LYS A 104 -0.21 -1.53 8.70
CA LYS A 104 -0.38 -2.91 8.22
C LYS A 104 -0.80 -2.95 6.75
N ILE A 105 -1.80 -2.16 6.35
CA ILE A 105 -2.30 -2.12 4.97
C ILE A 105 -1.21 -1.61 4.02
N VAL A 106 -0.52 -0.54 4.38
CA VAL A 106 0.56 0.06 3.59
C VAL A 106 1.70 -0.95 3.40
N PHE A 107 2.14 -1.59 4.48
CA PHE A 107 3.23 -2.56 4.44
C PHE A 107 2.84 -3.83 3.65
N MET A 108 1.63 -4.35 3.84
CA MET A 108 1.09 -5.47 3.08
C MET A 108 1.04 -5.14 1.58
N SER A 109 0.59 -3.94 1.22
CA SER A 109 0.53 -3.51 -0.18
C SER A 109 1.91 -3.43 -0.81
N ARG A 110 2.92 -2.93 -0.09
CA ARG A 110 4.31 -2.93 -0.53
C ARG A 110 4.80 -4.35 -0.82
N VAL A 111 4.69 -5.27 0.15
CA VAL A 111 5.15 -6.66 0.01
C VAL A 111 4.42 -7.38 -1.12
N ALA A 112 3.12 -7.12 -1.30
CA ALA A 112 2.35 -7.70 -2.40
C ALA A 112 2.84 -7.21 -3.77
N LEU A 113 3.17 -5.92 -3.91
CA LEU A 113 3.74 -5.37 -5.15
C LEU A 113 5.16 -5.89 -5.41
N GLU A 114 6.01 -6.08 -4.39
CA GLU A 114 7.33 -6.71 -4.52
C GLU A 114 7.22 -8.14 -5.07
N LYS A 115 6.30 -8.93 -4.51
CA LYS A 115 6.01 -10.30 -5.01
C LYS A 115 5.47 -10.28 -6.44
N LEU A 116 4.65 -9.28 -6.77
CA LEU A 116 4.10 -9.11 -8.11
C LEU A 116 5.20 -8.84 -9.14
N ILE A 117 6.13 -7.92 -8.86
CA ILE A 117 7.29 -7.65 -9.73
C ILE A 117 8.12 -8.92 -9.93
N ALA A 118 8.40 -9.67 -8.87
CA ALA A 118 9.15 -10.91 -8.96
C ALA A 118 8.46 -11.92 -9.91
N LYS A 119 7.13 -12.05 -9.84
CA LYS A 119 6.36 -12.88 -10.77
C LYS A 119 6.40 -12.35 -12.21
N LEU A 120 6.22 -11.05 -12.43
CA LEU A 120 6.28 -10.44 -13.75
C LEU A 120 7.67 -10.59 -14.39
N SER A 121 8.73 -10.50 -13.59
CA SER A 121 10.12 -10.64 -14.05
C SER A 121 10.51 -12.10 -14.35
N SER A 122 9.80 -13.07 -13.77
CA SER A 122 10.05 -14.50 -14.00
C SER A 122 9.40 -15.06 -15.27
N ALA A 123 8.50 -14.31 -15.92
CA ALA A 123 7.89 -14.71 -17.18
C ALA A 123 8.94 -14.73 -18.29
N SER A 124 9.23 -15.92 -18.82
CA SER A 124 10.30 -16.14 -19.78
C SER A 124 9.83 -16.05 -21.23
N ASP A 125 8.58 -16.38 -21.48
CA ASP A 125 7.97 -16.35 -22.80
C ASP A 125 6.59 -15.65 -22.79
N PHE A 126 5.99 -15.59 -23.97
CA PHE A 126 4.70 -14.93 -24.15
C PHE A 126 3.54 -15.65 -23.45
N GLY A 127 3.56 -16.99 -23.40
CA GLY A 127 2.55 -17.78 -22.71
C GLY A 127 2.58 -17.56 -21.20
N ASP A 128 3.77 -17.59 -20.61
CA ASP A 128 4.00 -17.29 -19.21
C ASP A 128 3.51 -15.89 -18.86
N LEU A 129 3.78 -14.91 -19.73
CA LEU A 129 3.38 -13.52 -19.53
C LEU A 129 1.86 -13.38 -19.41
N VAL A 130 1.08 -14.02 -20.28
CA VAL A 130 -0.39 -13.98 -20.23
C VAL A 130 -0.93 -14.58 -18.94
N ILE A 131 -0.33 -15.68 -18.48
CA ILE A 131 -0.72 -16.36 -17.23
C ILE A 131 -0.48 -15.45 -16.01
N VAL A 132 0.62 -14.69 -16.01
CA VAL A 132 1.00 -13.82 -14.88
C VAL A 132 0.24 -12.49 -14.90
N LEU A 133 -0.09 -11.95 -16.08
CA LEU A 133 -0.73 -10.62 -16.20
C LEU A 133 -2.13 -10.57 -15.59
N SER A 134 -2.92 -11.64 -15.72
CA SER A 134 -4.28 -11.67 -15.20
C SER A 134 -4.33 -11.61 -13.66
N PRO A 135 -3.59 -12.46 -12.92
CA PRO A 135 -3.44 -12.30 -11.48
C PRO A 135 -2.83 -10.95 -11.08
N ALA A 136 -1.85 -10.44 -11.84
CA ALA A 136 -1.23 -9.15 -11.59
C ALA A 136 -2.25 -8.02 -11.58
N MET A 137 -3.14 -7.98 -12.56
CA MET A 137 -4.23 -7.00 -12.64
C MET A 137 -5.19 -7.13 -11.44
N ALA A 138 -5.53 -8.36 -11.04
CA ALA A 138 -6.39 -8.59 -9.88
C ALA A 138 -5.73 -8.13 -8.58
N VAL A 139 -4.43 -8.37 -8.39
CA VAL A 139 -3.65 -7.86 -7.24
C VAL A 139 -3.72 -6.34 -7.19
N VAL A 140 -3.37 -5.65 -8.28
CA VAL A 140 -3.36 -4.18 -8.33
C VAL A 140 -4.75 -3.61 -8.03
N LYS A 141 -5.81 -4.20 -8.56
CA LYS A 141 -7.20 -3.80 -8.29
C LYS A 141 -7.58 -3.96 -6.82
N ASN A 142 -7.20 -5.06 -6.19
CA ASN A 142 -7.48 -5.31 -4.77
C ASN A 142 -6.69 -4.33 -3.88
N LEU A 143 -5.42 -4.08 -4.18
CA LEU A 143 -4.60 -3.10 -3.46
C LEU A 143 -5.13 -1.67 -3.62
N ARG A 144 -5.56 -1.30 -4.83
CA ARG A 144 -6.21 -0.02 -5.07
C ARG A 144 -7.41 0.16 -4.14
N SER A 145 -8.31 -0.82 -4.08
CA SER A 145 -9.49 -0.79 -3.21
C SER A 145 -9.12 -0.67 -1.72
N ALA A 146 -8.08 -1.40 -1.27
CA ALA A 146 -7.63 -1.35 0.13
C ALA A 146 -6.98 -0.01 0.51
N LEU A 147 -6.26 0.63 -0.42
CA LEU A 147 -5.53 1.87 -0.18
C LEU A 147 -6.38 3.13 -0.36
N THR A 148 -7.44 3.11 -1.18
CA THR A 148 -8.26 4.29 -1.51
C THR A 148 -8.73 5.06 -0.27
N SER A 149 -9.13 4.37 0.80
CA SER A 149 -9.62 5.01 2.02
C SER A 149 -8.51 5.54 2.92
N GLN A 150 -7.28 5.06 2.78
CA GLN A 150 -6.15 5.35 3.66
C GLN A 150 -5.12 6.28 3.02
N VAL A 151 -4.87 6.07 1.73
CA VAL A 151 -3.86 6.79 0.93
C VAL A 151 -4.47 7.13 -0.45
N PRO A 152 -5.36 8.13 -0.53
CA PRO A 152 -6.07 8.49 -1.76
C PRO A 152 -5.14 8.80 -2.95
N GLU A 153 -3.96 9.34 -2.69
CA GLU A 153 -2.98 9.72 -3.72
C GLU A 153 -2.48 8.50 -4.52
N MET A 154 -2.55 7.30 -3.95
CA MET A 154 -2.16 6.07 -4.64
C MET A 154 -3.26 5.48 -5.54
N GLU A 155 -4.48 5.95 -5.40
CA GLU A 155 -5.62 5.42 -6.18
C GLU A 155 -5.44 5.65 -7.68
N GLU A 156 -5.07 6.86 -8.07
CA GLU A 156 -4.87 7.25 -9.47
C GLU A 156 -3.73 6.45 -10.10
N GLU A 157 -2.59 6.38 -9.44
CA GLU A 157 -1.40 5.68 -9.93
C GLU A 157 -1.63 4.17 -10.09
N LEU A 158 -2.28 3.53 -9.12
CA LEU A 158 -2.66 2.12 -9.23
C LEU A 158 -3.73 1.91 -10.32
N GLY A 159 -4.59 2.90 -10.55
CA GLY A 159 -5.51 2.94 -11.69
C GLY A 159 -4.78 2.88 -13.02
N ILE A 160 -3.78 3.74 -13.20
CA ILE A 160 -2.94 3.77 -14.42
C ILE A 160 -2.22 2.43 -14.63
N ILE A 161 -1.66 1.84 -13.56
CA ILE A 161 -1.01 0.53 -13.63
C ILE A 161 -2.03 -0.55 -14.08
N SER A 162 -3.23 -0.53 -13.51
CA SER A 162 -4.31 -1.48 -13.88
C SER A 162 -4.70 -1.35 -15.35
N GLU A 163 -4.81 -0.13 -15.87
CA GLU A 163 -5.12 0.13 -17.28
C GLU A 163 -4.01 -0.35 -18.22
N LEU A 164 -2.75 -0.11 -17.87
CA LEU A 164 -1.61 -0.59 -18.65
C LEU A 164 -1.55 -2.11 -18.69
N LEU A 165 -1.74 -2.78 -17.54
CA LEU A 165 -1.80 -4.25 -17.46
C LEU A 165 -2.96 -4.79 -18.31
N SER A 166 -4.14 -4.17 -18.23
CA SER A 166 -5.31 -4.54 -19.02
C SER A 166 -5.05 -4.41 -20.50
N GLY A 167 -4.43 -3.32 -20.95
CA GLY A 167 -4.07 -3.10 -22.34
C GLY A 167 -3.08 -4.14 -22.87
N ILE A 168 -2.07 -4.52 -22.08
CA ILE A 168 -1.13 -5.57 -22.44
C ILE A 168 -1.86 -6.91 -22.55
N LEU A 169 -2.75 -7.22 -21.59
CA LEU A 169 -3.49 -8.46 -21.55
C LEU A 169 -4.43 -8.63 -22.76
N VAL A 170 -5.12 -7.56 -23.17
CA VAL A 170 -6.01 -7.56 -24.35
C VAL A 170 -5.19 -7.82 -25.61
N ASP A 171 -4.08 -7.12 -25.81
CA ASP A 171 -3.23 -7.30 -27.00
C ASP A 171 -2.61 -8.71 -27.02
N ALA A 172 -2.18 -9.21 -25.87
CA ALA A 172 -1.64 -10.55 -25.74
C ALA A 172 -2.70 -11.62 -26.02
N GLY A 173 -3.93 -11.44 -25.57
CA GLY A 173 -5.06 -12.33 -25.85
C GLY A 173 -5.41 -12.39 -27.34
N GLN A 174 -5.36 -11.25 -28.04
CA GLN A 174 -5.60 -11.19 -29.49
C GLN A 174 -4.54 -11.94 -30.31
N VAL A 175 -3.28 -11.87 -29.90
CA VAL A 175 -2.16 -12.52 -30.61
C VAL A 175 -2.11 -14.02 -30.33
N GLY A 176 -2.39 -14.44 -29.09
CA GLY A 176 -2.19 -15.81 -28.63
C GLY A 176 -3.44 -16.71 -28.61
N GLY A 177 -4.64 -16.15 -28.81
CA GLY A 177 -5.89 -16.90 -28.72
C GLY A 177 -6.18 -17.49 -27.32
N TYR A 178 -5.54 -16.95 -26.27
CA TYR A 178 -5.68 -17.43 -24.90
C TYR A 178 -7.01 -17.01 -24.28
N THR A 179 -7.69 -17.96 -23.66
CA THR A 179 -8.88 -17.69 -22.85
C THR A 179 -8.45 -17.33 -21.43
N ILE A 180 -8.77 -16.12 -21.00
CA ILE A 180 -8.44 -15.65 -19.64
C ILE A 180 -9.47 -16.19 -18.68
N ASN A 181 -9.04 -16.96 -17.68
CA ASN A 181 -9.88 -17.36 -16.56
C ASN A 181 -9.73 -16.34 -15.41
N PHE A 182 -10.69 -15.43 -15.31
CA PHE A 182 -10.69 -14.40 -14.28
C PHE A 182 -10.89 -14.95 -12.86
N GLU A 183 -11.56 -16.07 -12.70
CA GLU A 183 -11.80 -16.69 -11.40
C GLU A 183 -10.50 -17.22 -10.81
N THR A 184 -9.74 -18.01 -11.59
CA THR A 184 -8.40 -18.50 -11.19
C THR A 184 -7.43 -17.34 -10.92
N ALA A 185 -7.47 -16.29 -11.75
CA ALA A 185 -6.65 -15.10 -11.57
C ALA A 185 -6.93 -14.38 -10.24
N ASN A 186 -8.20 -14.31 -9.86
CA ASN A 186 -8.60 -13.71 -8.59
C ASN A 186 -8.16 -14.56 -7.39
N GLU A 187 -8.28 -15.88 -7.46
CA GLU A 187 -7.78 -16.80 -6.42
C GLU A 187 -6.27 -16.67 -6.21
N GLU A 188 -5.49 -16.60 -7.29
CA GLU A 188 -4.04 -16.37 -7.18
C GLU A 188 -3.69 -15.01 -6.59
N ALA A 189 -4.44 -13.97 -6.95
CA ALA A 189 -4.26 -12.64 -6.38
C ALA A 189 -4.54 -12.64 -4.87
N VAL A 190 -5.61 -13.30 -4.43
CA VAL A 190 -5.94 -13.44 -3.00
C VAL A 190 -4.83 -14.18 -2.27
N ARG A 191 -4.34 -15.30 -2.79
CA ARG A 191 -3.22 -16.06 -2.19
C ARG A 191 -1.97 -15.20 -2.03
N LEU A 192 -1.61 -14.41 -3.05
CA LEU A 192 -0.45 -13.53 -3.00
C LEU A 192 -0.59 -12.47 -1.90
N ILE A 193 -1.78 -11.88 -1.78
CA ILE A 193 -2.08 -10.88 -0.75
C ILE A 193 -2.10 -11.52 0.66
N GLU A 194 -2.64 -12.73 0.82
CA GLU A 194 -2.61 -13.48 2.08
C GLU A 194 -1.19 -13.81 2.51
N GLU A 195 -0.34 -14.24 1.59
CA GLU A 195 1.07 -14.47 1.88
C GLU A 195 1.79 -13.19 2.31
N ALA A 196 1.51 -12.06 1.65
CA ALA A 196 2.03 -10.77 2.06
C ALA A 196 1.54 -10.39 3.46
N SER A 197 0.25 -10.62 3.76
CA SER A 197 -0.34 -10.36 5.08
C SER A 197 0.35 -11.16 6.19
N LYS A 198 0.60 -12.45 5.97
CA LYS A 198 1.29 -13.31 6.96
C LYS A 198 2.69 -12.82 7.29
N VAL A 199 3.46 -12.42 6.25
CA VAL A 199 4.81 -11.86 6.43
C VAL A 199 4.76 -10.57 7.25
N VAL A 200 3.80 -9.70 6.94
CA VAL A 200 3.64 -8.41 7.62
C VAL A 200 3.17 -8.59 9.06
N GLU A 201 2.22 -9.50 9.32
CA GLU A 201 1.77 -9.79 10.68
C GLU A 201 2.89 -10.29 11.58
N GLN A 202 3.76 -11.15 11.05
CA GLN A 202 4.92 -11.63 11.81
C GLN A 202 5.87 -10.47 12.10
N LYS A 203 6.26 -9.68 11.09
CA LYS A 203 7.17 -8.55 11.28
C LYS A 203 6.61 -7.49 12.24
N MET A 204 5.32 -7.17 12.14
CA MET A 204 4.71 -6.21 13.06
C MET A 204 4.65 -6.71 14.50
N LYS A 205 4.46 -8.03 14.72
CA LYS A 205 4.55 -8.61 16.07
C LYS A 205 5.96 -8.54 16.65
N ASP A 206 6.97 -8.73 15.80
CA ASP A 206 8.37 -8.72 16.23
C ASP A 206 8.89 -7.29 16.48
N GLU A 207 8.41 -6.30 15.73
CA GLU A 207 8.91 -4.93 15.75
C GLU A 207 8.12 -3.97 16.67
N LEU A 208 6.82 -4.20 16.86
CA LEU A 208 5.97 -3.26 17.59
C LEU A 208 5.63 -3.80 18.99
N PRO A 209 5.85 -2.98 20.05
CA PRO A 209 5.43 -3.35 21.40
C PRO A 209 3.91 -3.46 21.50
N GLY A 210 3.42 -4.36 22.34
CA GLY A 210 1.99 -4.46 22.64
C GLY A 210 1.42 -3.14 23.15
N ILE A 211 0.15 -2.88 22.85
CA ILE A 211 -0.55 -1.71 23.43
C ILE A 211 -0.75 -1.99 24.91
N PRO A 212 -0.27 -1.11 25.83
CA PRO A 212 -0.43 -1.34 27.25
C PRO A 212 -1.90 -1.31 27.70
N ASP A 213 -2.20 -2.03 28.78
CA ASP A 213 -3.51 -1.98 29.41
C ASP A 213 -3.81 -0.56 29.93
N LEU A 214 -5.05 -0.12 29.72
CA LEU A 214 -5.49 1.19 30.16
C LEU A 214 -5.80 1.20 31.66
N PRO A 215 -5.50 2.30 32.38
CA PRO A 215 -5.92 2.47 33.76
C PRO A 215 -7.45 2.43 33.87
N ALA A 216 -7.95 1.81 34.93
CA ALA A 216 -9.39 1.72 35.17
C ALA A 216 -10.01 3.14 35.20
N MET A 217 -11.08 3.35 34.43
CA MET A 217 -11.84 4.60 34.49
C MET A 217 -12.38 4.79 35.90
N PRO A 218 -12.21 5.96 36.55
CA PRO A 218 -12.85 6.21 37.83
C PRO A 218 -14.37 6.07 37.66
N GLN A 219 -14.96 5.11 38.36
CA GLN A 219 -16.41 4.97 38.42
C GLN A 219 -16.96 6.28 38.97
N LYS A 220 -17.76 7.00 38.18
CA LYS A 220 -18.57 8.09 38.73
C LYS A 220 -19.47 7.46 39.78
N LEU A 221 -19.16 7.77 41.05
CA LEU A 221 -20.13 7.55 42.13
C LEU A 221 -21.37 8.35 41.78
N ALA A 222 -22.48 7.62 41.63
CA ALA A 222 -23.80 8.17 41.37
C ALA A 222 -24.30 8.96 42.57
#